data_e5ac7f39dd61add3620e56df28e2f058
#
_entry.id   e5ac7f39dd61add3620e56df28e2f058
#
_cell.length_a   1.000
_cell.length_b   1.000
_cell.length_c   1.000
_cell.angle_alpha   90.00
_cell.angle_beta   90.00
_cell.angle_gamma   90.00
#
_symmetry.space_group_name_H-M   'P 1'
#
loop_
_entity.id
_entity.type
_entity.pdbx_description
1 polymer ?
#
loop_
_entity_poly.entity_id
_entity_poly.type
_entity_poly.pdbx_seq_one_letter_code
_entity_poly.pdbx_strand_id
1 'polypeptide(L)'
;DKALANGWHAGVAFDYRNGDSNYLLGGKGDNQLYSFGVYGVKNFEDQSYLRVAAKAGRVENEYDVYNEIRSLKLHGDYKSNAYGLTMEYGKTFGTEASYFTPKAQLTWSQVGSKDYTAHTPNDSMRIGQDAYSSLVARFGVEAGAKSEKGRVYVGLYGAHEFNGDITASYFAKDGGYKHTSFDGSDTWME
;
A
#
# COMPACT_ATOMS: atom_id res chain seq x y z
N ASP A 1 5.38 -7.83 21.01
CA ASP A 1 4.12 -8.59 21.05
C ASP A 1 3.88 -9.19 22.43
N LYS A 2 2.65 -9.60 22.69
CA LYS A 2 2.24 -10.21 23.94
C LYS A 2 1.31 -11.39 23.66
N ALA A 3 1.57 -12.52 24.31
CA ALA A 3 0.64 -13.63 24.33
C ALA A 3 -0.61 -13.26 25.16
N LEU A 4 -1.78 -13.52 24.61
CA LEU A 4 -3.08 -13.30 25.23
C LEU A 4 -3.73 -14.63 25.59
N ALA A 5 -4.80 -14.57 26.37
CA ALA A 5 -5.65 -15.72 26.61
C ALA A 5 -6.19 -16.29 25.26
N ASN A 6 -6.49 -17.58 25.22
CA ASN A 6 -7.04 -18.27 24.05
C ASN A 6 -6.12 -18.37 22.81
N GLY A 7 -4.79 -18.33 23.01
CA GLY A 7 -3.82 -18.59 21.95
C GLY A 7 -3.60 -17.47 20.95
N TRP A 8 -4.08 -16.26 21.24
CA TRP A 8 -3.75 -15.07 20.47
C TRP A 8 -2.41 -14.46 20.90
N HIS A 9 -1.67 -13.98 19.92
CA HIS A 9 -0.54 -13.09 20.11
C HIS A 9 -0.89 -11.74 19.49
N ALA A 10 -0.76 -10.66 20.23
CA ALA A 10 -1.05 -9.32 19.74
C ALA A 10 0.16 -8.40 19.91
N GLY A 11 0.26 -7.43 19.04
CA GLY A 11 1.33 -6.45 19.09
C GLY A 11 0.97 -5.15 18.38
N VAL A 12 1.90 -4.22 18.47
CA VAL A 12 1.84 -2.93 17.79
C VAL A 12 3.02 -2.83 16.86
N ALA A 13 2.86 -2.06 15.79
CA ALA A 13 3.89 -1.77 14.82
C ALA A 13 3.89 -0.27 14.48
N PHE A 14 5.06 0.25 14.24
CA PHE A 14 5.25 1.58 13.67
C PHE A 14 6.04 1.41 12.37
N ASP A 15 5.54 2.00 11.29
CA ASP A 15 6.23 2.01 10.01
C ASP A 15 6.59 3.45 9.63
N TYR A 16 7.80 3.62 9.17
CA TYR A 16 8.24 4.81 8.45
C TYR A 16 8.80 4.39 7.10
N ARG A 17 8.31 5.03 6.05
CA ARG A 17 8.82 4.82 4.68
C ARG A 17 9.14 6.15 4.06
N ASN A 18 10.25 6.20 3.36
CA ASN A 18 10.65 7.30 2.51
C ASN A 18 10.94 6.77 1.12
N GLY A 19 10.52 7.46 0.10
CA GLY A 19 10.72 7.07 -1.29
C GLY A 19 10.81 8.28 -2.20
N ASP A 20 11.66 8.16 -3.21
CA ASP A 20 11.85 9.18 -4.23
C ASP A 20 11.16 8.74 -5.52
N SER A 21 10.55 9.68 -6.23
CA SER A 21 9.94 9.46 -7.54
C SER A 21 10.64 10.30 -8.59
N ASN A 22 10.90 9.69 -9.74
CA ASN A 22 11.40 10.40 -10.91
C ASN A 22 10.32 10.40 -11.98
N TYR A 23 9.92 11.56 -12.46
CA TYR A 23 8.88 11.73 -13.48
C TYR A 23 9.44 11.73 -14.90
N LEU A 24 8.67 11.20 -15.85
CA LEU A 24 9.10 10.87 -17.20
C LEU A 24 9.64 12.06 -18.02
N LEU A 25 9.17 13.29 -17.75
CA LEU A 25 9.57 14.51 -18.46
C LEU A 25 10.48 15.41 -17.63
N GLY A 26 11.23 14.82 -16.70
CA GLY A 26 12.01 15.55 -15.72
C GLY A 26 11.14 16.04 -14.56
N GLY A 27 11.70 15.98 -13.38
CA GLY A 27 11.03 16.29 -12.15
C GLY A 27 11.29 15.21 -11.11
N LYS A 28 11.06 15.57 -9.87
CA LYS A 28 11.28 14.71 -8.70
C LYS A 28 10.11 14.80 -7.76
N GLY A 29 9.88 13.77 -6.99
CA GLY A 29 8.93 13.77 -5.90
C GLY A 29 9.47 12.98 -4.72
N ASP A 30 9.15 13.46 -3.54
CA ASP A 30 9.45 12.82 -2.27
C ASP A 30 8.13 12.34 -1.65
N ASN A 31 8.13 11.08 -1.22
CA ASN A 31 6.97 10.48 -0.60
C ASN A 31 7.35 9.96 0.77
N GLN A 32 6.61 10.34 1.80
CA GLN A 32 6.82 9.86 3.15
C GLN A 32 5.52 9.25 3.69
N LEU A 33 5.64 8.12 4.37
CA LEU A 33 4.55 7.46 5.08
C LEU A 33 4.96 7.21 6.52
N TYR A 34 4.15 7.71 7.43
CA TYR A 34 4.19 7.37 8.85
C TYR A 34 2.93 6.58 9.18
N SER A 35 3.07 5.39 9.74
CA SER A 35 1.91 4.64 10.18
C SER A 35 2.12 3.95 11.52
N PHE A 36 1.03 3.85 12.27
CA PHE A 36 0.91 3.05 13.46
C PHE A 36 -0.13 1.97 13.23
N GLY A 37 0.17 0.76 13.69
CA GLY A 37 -0.71 -0.37 13.51
C GLY A 37 -0.78 -1.25 14.74
N VAL A 38 -1.85 -2.05 14.77
CA VAL A 38 -2.04 -3.15 15.70
C VAL A 38 -2.22 -4.43 14.91
N TYR A 39 -1.75 -5.53 15.44
CA TYR A 39 -1.93 -6.82 14.83
C TYR A 39 -2.21 -7.92 15.84
N GLY A 40 -2.86 -8.97 15.37
CA GLY A 40 -3.10 -10.19 16.11
C GLY A 40 -2.80 -11.41 15.25
N VAL A 41 -2.24 -12.44 15.89
CA VAL A 41 -1.99 -13.75 15.27
C VAL A 41 -2.56 -14.81 16.20
N LYS A 42 -3.33 -15.74 15.63
CA LYS A 42 -3.79 -16.94 16.31
C LYS A 42 -3.27 -18.16 15.58
N ASN A 43 -2.58 -19.03 16.29
CA ASN A 43 -2.22 -20.34 15.81
C ASN A 43 -3.20 -21.37 16.36
N PHE A 44 -3.68 -22.27 15.51
CA PHE A 44 -4.60 -23.33 15.86
C PHE A 44 -3.85 -24.66 16.01
N GLU A 45 -4.43 -25.61 16.70
CA GLU A 45 -3.82 -26.93 16.95
C GLU A 45 -3.61 -27.75 15.67
N ASP A 46 -4.41 -27.48 14.63
CA ASP A 46 -4.34 -28.16 13.34
C ASP A 46 -3.29 -27.56 12.39
N GLN A 47 -2.35 -26.77 12.90
CA GLN A 47 -1.29 -26.07 12.18
C GLN A 47 -1.81 -24.97 11.22
N SER A 48 -3.07 -24.58 11.34
CA SER A 48 -3.56 -23.37 10.69
C SER A 48 -3.29 -22.12 11.53
N TYR A 49 -3.34 -20.96 10.89
CA TYR A 49 -3.20 -19.67 11.56
C TYR A 49 -4.11 -18.62 10.93
N LEU A 50 -4.48 -17.64 11.73
CA LEU A 50 -5.14 -16.43 11.31
C LEU A 50 -4.31 -15.22 11.75
N ARG A 51 -4.04 -14.32 10.82
CA ARG A 51 -3.42 -13.01 11.09
C ARG A 51 -4.40 -11.92 10.73
N VAL A 52 -4.50 -10.92 11.58
CA VAL A 52 -5.24 -9.69 11.33
C VAL A 52 -4.37 -8.51 11.67
N ALA A 53 -4.42 -7.46 10.87
CA ALA A 53 -3.69 -6.22 11.13
C ALA A 53 -4.51 -5.03 10.68
N ALA A 54 -4.51 -3.97 11.49
CA ALA A 54 -5.09 -2.68 11.15
C ALA A 54 -4.03 -1.61 11.30
N LYS A 55 -3.98 -0.68 10.35
CA LYS A 55 -3.01 0.42 10.32
C LYS A 55 -3.73 1.73 10.02
N ALA A 56 -3.25 2.81 10.65
CA ALA A 56 -3.61 4.17 10.33
C ALA A 56 -2.35 5.01 10.20
N GLY A 57 -2.30 5.88 9.23
CA GLY A 57 -1.10 6.66 8.96
C GLY A 57 -1.36 7.94 8.19
N ARG A 58 -0.28 8.61 7.87
CA ARG A 58 -0.27 9.85 7.09
C ARG A 58 0.76 9.72 5.98
N VAL A 59 0.30 9.97 4.77
CA VAL A 59 1.13 10.10 3.57
C VAL A 59 1.41 11.58 3.36
N GLU A 60 2.66 11.93 3.13
CA GLU A 60 3.11 13.26 2.75
C GLU A 60 3.80 13.13 1.39
N ASN A 61 3.36 13.93 0.43
CA ASN A 61 3.91 13.95 -0.91
C ASN A 61 4.32 15.39 -1.25
N GLU A 62 5.51 15.52 -1.78
CA GLU A 62 6.02 16.77 -2.35
C GLU A 62 6.56 16.45 -3.74
N TYR A 63 6.28 17.28 -4.74
CA TYR A 63 6.77 17.06 -6.08
C TYR A 63 7.09 18.35 -6.82
N ASP A 64 8.13 18.26 -7.63
CA ASP A 64 8.52 19.23 -8.63
C ASP A 64 8.43 18.57 -10.00
N VAL A 65 7.50 18.98 -10.84
CA VAL A 65 7.35 18.49 -12.21
C VAL A 65 7.75 19.58 -13.19
N TYR A 66 8.63 19.25 -14.12
CA TYR A 66 9.08 20.15 -15.15
C TYR A 66 8.48 19.76 -16.49
N ASN A 67 7.79 20.69 -17.12
CA ASN A 67 7.28 20.53 -18.48
C ASN A 67 8.19 21.29 -19.46
N GLU A 68 9.07 20.57 -20.15
CA GLU A 68 10.04 21.15 -21.08
C GLU A 68 9.40 21.93 -22.24
N ILE A 69 8.23 21.46 -22.72
CA ILE A 69 7.53 22.08 -23.88
C ILE A 69 7.05 23.49 -23.52
N ARG A 70 6.65 23.72 -22.27
CA ARG A 70 6.14 25.00 -21.79
C ARG A 70 7.11 25.74 -20.88
N SER A 71 8.29 25.17 -20.62
CA SER A 71 9.28 25.71 -19.66
C SER A 71 8.69 26.05 -18.30
N LEU A 72 7.72 25.25 -17.85
CA LEU A 72 7.01 25.44 -16.59
C LEU A 72 7.45 24.43 -15.55
N LYS A 73 7.86 24.92 -14.40
CA LYS A 73 8.07 24.13 -13.19
C LYS A 73 6.81 24.22 -12.33
N LEU A 74 6.19 23.10 -12.07
CA LEU A 74 5.04 22.97 -11.19
C LEU A 74 5.50 22.31 -9.89
N HIS A 75 5.30 23.02 -8.79
CA HIS A 75 5.55 22.51 -7.45
C HIS A 75 4.21 22.24 -6.76
N GLY A 76 4.09 21.10 -6.10
CA GLY A 76 2.93 20.75 -5.30
C GLY A 76 3.31 19.91 -4.09
N ASP A 77 2.63 20.17 -3.00
CA ASP A 77 2.73 19.38 -1.78
C ASP A 77 1.33 19.07 -1.24
N TYR A 78 1.17 17.88 -0.67
CA TYR A 78 -0.07 17.52 0.00
C TYR A 78 0.14 16.42 1.03
N LYS A 79 -0.80 16.34 1.97
CA LYS A 79 -0.81 15.34 3.04
C LYS A 79 -2.19 14.71 3.12
N SER A 80 -2.23 13.37 3.15
CA SER A 80 -3.48 12.60 3.25
C SER A 80 -3.39 11.55 4.35
N ASN A 81 -4.53 11.23 4.95
CA ASN A 81 -4.61 10.12 5.87
C ASN A 81 -4.72 8.81 5.11
N ALA A 82 -4.08 7.77 5.62
CA ALA A 82 -4.10 6.43 5.05
C ALA A 82 -4.55 5.41 6.09
N TYR A 83 -5.34 4.44 5.66
CA TYR A 83 -5.86 3.36 6.48
C TYR A 83 -5.63 2.03 5.78
N GLY A 84 -5.44 0.98 6.55
CA GLY A 84 -5.29 -0.36 6.00
C GLY A 84 -5.79 -1.42 6.96
N LEU A 85 -6.39 -2.46 6.40
CA LEU A 85 -6.84 -3.65 7.10
C LEU A 85 -6.38 -4.86 6.30
N THR A 86 -5.70 -5.80 6.96
CA THR A 86 -5.24 -7.04 6.34
C THR A 86 -5.72 -8.22 7.16
N MET A 87 -6.21 -9.25 6.48
CA MET A 87 -6.52 -10.55 7.05
C MET A 87 -5.86 -11.63 6.20
N GLU A 88 -5.14 -12.56 6.85
CA GLU A 88 -4.48 -13.68 6.22
C GLU A 88 -4.82 -14.96 6.98
N TYR A 89 -5.20 -15.99 6.25
CA TYR A 89 -5.35 -17.34 6.76
C TYR A 89 -4.42 -18.28 6.00
N GLY A 90 -3.76 -19.17 6.72
CA GLY A 90 -2.92 -20.21 6.13
C GLY A 90 -2.94 -21.49 6.95
N LYS A 91 -2.60 -22.59 6.30
CA LYS A 91 -2.47 -23.90 6.96
C LYS A 91 -1.17 -24.58 6.51
N THR A 92 -0.36 -24.97 7.47
CA THR A 92 0.91 -25.64 7.19
C THR A 92 0.73 -27.14 7.15
N PHE A 93 1.26 -27.76 6.11
CA PHE A 93 1.33 -29.20 5.91
C PHE A 93 2.78 -29.62 5.82
N GLY A 94 3.11 -30.82 6.30
CA GLY A 94 4.44 -31.38 6.19
C GLY A 94 5.04 -31.76 7.54
N THR A 95 6.35 -31.76 7.60
CA THR A 95 7.14 -32.14 8.77
C THR A 95 7.90 -30.94 9.32
N GLU A 96 8.65 -31.13 10.42
CA GLU A 96 9.54 -30.06 10.90
C GLU A 96 10.67 -29.73 9.92
N ALA A 97 11.09 -30.70 9.06
CA ALA A 97 12.17 -30.51 8.10
C ALA A 97 11.71 -29.87 6.78
N SER A 98 10.49 -30.20 6.32
CA SER A 98 9.95 -29.69 5.06
C SER A 98 8.46 -29.43 5.20
N TYR A 99 8.01 -28.31 4.65
CA TYR A 99 6.61 -27.87 4.77
C TYR A 99 6.14 -27.19 3.51
N PHE A 100 4.83 -27.16 3.36
CA PHE A 100 4.15 -26.31 2.43
C PHE A 100 2.92 -25.66 3.09
N THR A 101 2.66 -24.40 2.80
CA THR A 101 1.62 -23.59 3.43
C THR A 101 0.81 -22.84 2.38
N PRO A 102 -0.37 -23.34 1.97
CA PRO A 102 -1.33 -22.55 1.24
C PRO A 102 -1.81 -21.39 2.11
N LYS A 103 -1.97 -20.21 1.48
CA LYS A 103 -2.37 -18.96 2.12
C LYS A 103 -3.41 -18.23 1.30
N ALA A 104 -4.34 -17.60 1.99
CA ALA A 104 -5.26 -16.62 1.44
C ALA A 104 -5.16 -15.33 2.23
N GLN A 105 -5.08 -14.20 1.55
CA GLN A 105 -4.98 -12.89 2.15
C GLN A 105 -5.97 -11.94 1.49
N LEU A 106 -6.59 -11.10 2.30
CA LEU A 106 -7.39 -9.97 1.86
C LEU A 106 -6.82 -8.71 2.49
N THR A 107 -6.50 -7.72 1.65
CA THR A 107 -5.98 -6.43 2.09
C THR A 107 -6.86 -5.32 1.54
N TRP A 108 -7.45 -4.56 2.43
CA TRP A 108 -8.10 -3.30 2.10
C TRP A 108 -7.22 -2.14 2.53
N SER A 109 -7.10 -1.14 1.66
CA SER A 109 -6.40 0.11 1.97
C SER A 109 -7.17 1.30 1.40
N GLN A 110 -7.03 2.45 2.05
CA GLN A 110 -7.64 3.70 1.62
C GLN A 110 -6.69 4.86 1.91
N VAL A 111 -6.57 5.76 0.93
CA VAL A 111 -5.96 7.09 1.10
C VAL A 111 -7.06 8.12 0.92
N GLY A 112 -7.16 9.05 1.87
CA GLY A 112 -8.22 10.06 1.87
C GLY A 112 -8.08 11.04 0.72
N SER A 113 -9.21 11.62 0.30
CA SER A 113 -9.25 12.71 -0.68
C SER A 113 -8.48 13.94 -0.20
N LYS A 114 -7.93 14.69 -1.14
CA LYS A 114 -7.23 15.93 -0.84
C LYS A 114 -7.37 16.95 -1.96
N ASP A 115 -7.77 18.16 -1.59
CA ASP A 115 -7.65 19.35 -2.42
C ASP A 115 -6.37 20.10 -2.03
N TYR A 116 -5.59 20.48 -3.02
CA TYR A 116 -4.38 21.29 -2.81
C TYR A 116 -4.11 22.19 -4.01
N THR A 117 -3.22 23.13 -3.85
CA THR A 117 -2.84 24.06 -4.93
C THR A 117 -1.39 23.82 -5.31
N ALA A 118 -1.17 23.50 -6.57
CA ALA A 118 0.15 23.44 -7.16
C ALA A 118 0.50 24.80 -7.78
N HIS A 119 1.76 25.19 -7.65
CA HIS A 119 2.24 26.52 -8.02
C HIS A 119 3.28 26.46 -9.13
N THR A 120 3.18 27.40 -10.06
CA THR A 120 4.26 27.77 -10.99
C THR A 120 4.80 29.15 -10.59
N PRO A 121 5.91 29.62 -11.15
CA PRO A 121 6.44 30.96 -10.83
C PRO A 121 5.42 32.11 -11.05
N ASN A 122 4.48 31.94 -11.98
CA ASN A 122 3.57 33.01 -12.38
C ASN A 122 2.09 32.62 -12.28
N ASP A 123 1.77 31.38 -11.89
CA ASP A 123 0.39 30.90 -11.87
C ASP A 123 0.18 29.80 -10.80
N SER A 124 -1.07 29.42 -10.60
CA SER A 124 -1.43 28.34 -9.69
C SER A 124 -2.57 27.51 -10.26
N MET A 125 -2.59 26.24 -9.90
CA MET A 125 -3.62 25.27 -10.30
C MET A 125 -4.13 24.54 -9.06
N ARG A 126 -5.45 24.55 -8.87
CA ARG A 126 -6.07 23.72 -7.84
C ARG A 126 -6.19 22.28 -8.36
N ILE A 127 -5.80 21.34 -7.54
CA ILE A 127 -5.88 19.90 -7.82
C ILE A 127 -6.77 19.28 -6.76
N GLY A 128 -7.82 18.60 -7.19
CA GLY A 128 -8.66 17.74 -6.35
C GLY A 128 -8.29 16.30 -6.65
N GLN A 129 -7.83 15.59 -5.65
CA GLN A 129 -7.61 14.16 -5.69
C GLN A 129 -8.71 13.48 -4.89
N ASP A 130 -9.45 12.58 -5.51
CA ASP A 130 -10.47 11.79 -4.85
C ASP A 130 -9.84 10.78 -3.90
N ALA A 131 -10.63 10.27 -2.95
CA ALA A 131 -10.19 9.19 -2.09
C ALA A 131 -9.88 7.95 -2.95
N TYR A 132 -8.71 7.40 -2.75
CA TYR A 132 -8.28 6.15 -3.37
C TYR A 132 -8.56 4.98 -2.42
N SER A 133 -9.19 3.94 -2.94
CA SER A 133 -9.50 2.71 -2.21
C SER A 133 -9.00 1.51 -3.00
N SER A 134 -8.38 0.56 -2.34
CA SER A 134 -7.82 -0.65 -2.89
C SER A 134 -8.31 -1.85 -2.08
N LEU A 135 -8.72 -2.90 -2.76
CA LEU A 135 -9.09 -4.19 -2.16
C LEU A 135 -8.40 -5.31 -2.94
N VAL A 136 -7.34 -5.86 -2.37
CA VAL A 136 -6.55 -6.92 -2.98
C VAL A 136 -6.84 -8.26 -2.32
N ALA A 137 -7.26 -9.24 -3.10
CA ALA A 137 -7.21 -10.65 -2.69
C ALA A 137 -5.96 -11.30 -3.25
N ARG A 138 -5.27 -12.08 -2.40
CA ARG A 138 -4.06 -12.80 -2.75
C ARG A 138 -4.20 -14.25 -2.32
N PHE A 139 -3.87 -15.17 -3.21
CA PHE A 139 -3.84 -16.61 -2.96
C PHE A 139 -2.51 -17.17 -3.40
N GLY A 140 -1.95 -18.06 -2.61
CA GLY A 140 -0.70 -18.65 -2.97
C GLY A 140 -0.26 -19.76 -2.04
N VAL A 141 0.94 -20.23 -2.28
CA VAL A 141 1.57 -21.29 -1.53
C VAL A 141 3.01 -20.91 -1.21
N GLU A 142 3.43 -21.17 0.01
CA GLU A 142 4.83 -21.12 0.44
C GLU A 142 5.29 -22.55 0.70
N ALA A 143 6.42 -22.94 0.11
CA ALA A 143 7.08 -24.21 0.40
C ALA A 143 8.49 -23.95 0.90
N GLY A 144 8.94 -24.73 1.86
CA GLY A 144 10.24 -24.52 2.46
C GLY A 144 10.78 -25.71 3.24
N ALA A 145 12.04 -25.54 3.62
CA ALA A 145 12.74 -26.44 4.49
C ALA A 145 13.28 -25.70 5.72
N LYS A 146 13.25 -26.37 6.86
CA LYS A 146 13.74 -25.85 8.14
C LYS A 146 14.81 -26.80 8.68
N SER A 147 15.86 -26.23 9.22
CA SER A 147 16.92 -26.96 9.93
C SER A 147 17.26 -26.20 11.22
N GLU A 148 18.10 -26.81 12.08
CA GLU A 148 18.61 -26.12 13.27
C GLU A 148 19.35 -24.80 12.96
N LYS A 149 19.92 -24.68 11.75
CA LYS A 149 20.73 -23.54 11.35
C LYS A 149 19.96 -22.44 10.62
N GLY A 150 18.69 -22.70 10.23
CA GLY A 150 17.90 -21.71 9.52
C GLY A 150 16.73 -22.28 8.73
N ARG A 151 16.06 -21.38 7.99
CA ARG A 151 14.90 -21.67 7.18
C ARG A 151 15.11 -21.11 5.77
N VAL A 152 14.79 -21.91 4.77
CA VAL A 152 14.74 -21.50 3.36
C VAL A 152 13.34 -21.75 2.86
N TYR A 153 12.78 -20.81 2.12
CA TYR A 153 11.45 -20.96 1.53
C TYR A 153 11.34 -20.23 0.18
N VAL A 154 10.38 -20.68 -0.60
CA VAL A 154 9.92 -20.04 -1.83
C VAL A 154 8.41 -19.91 -1.77
N GLY A 155 7.88 -18.80 -2.28
CA GLY A 155 6.45 -18.55 -2.38
C GLY A 155 6.04 -18.23 -3.81
N LEU A 156 4.85 -18.66 -4.18
CA LEU A 156 4.18 -18.30 -5.42
C LEU A 156 2.77 -17.81 -5.08
N TYR A 157 2.42 -16.62 -5.57
CA TYR A 157 1.14 -16.00 -5.27
C TYR A 157 0.51 -15.42 -6.54
N GLY A 158 -0.80 -15.55 -6.65
CA GLY A 158 -1.64 -14.77 -7.56
C GLY A 158 -2.40 -13.72 -6.75
N ALA A 159 -2.50 -12.52 -7.27
CA ALA A 159 -3.21 -11.42 -6.64
C ALA A 159 -4.16 -10.76 -7.62
N HIS A 160 -5.30 -10.28 -7.11
CA HIS A 160 -6.29 -9.55 -7.87
C HIS A 160 -6.73 -8.30 -7.10
N GLU A 161 -6.67 -7.16 -7.77
CA GLU A 161 -7.17 -5.86 -7.29
C GLU A 161 -8.61 -5.65 -7.75
N PHE A 162 -9.53 -5.43 -6.80
CA PHE A 162 -10.95 -5.19 -7.10
C PHE A 162 -11.29 -3.71 -7.22
N ASN A 163 -10.50 -2.84 -6.57
CA ASN A 163 -10.70 -1.39 -6.57
C ASN A 163 -9.33 -0.74 -6.65
N GLY A 164 -8.93 -0.28 -7.80
CA GLY A 164 -7.59 0.29 -8.02
C GLY A 164 -7.62 1.67 -8.68
N ASP A 165 -8.81 2.23 -8.89
CA ASP A 165 -8.98 3.44 -9.69
C ASP A 165 -8.55 4.69 -8.93
N ILE A 166 -7.75 5.51 -9.58
CA ILE A 166 -7.30 6.80 -9.07
C ILE A 166 -7.90 7.89 -9.94
N THR A 167 -8.58 8.83 -9.33
CA THR A 167 -9.21 9.95 -10.02
C THR A 167 -8.66 11.27 -9.52
N ALA A 168 -8.34 12.17 -10.45
CA ALA A 168 -7.89 13.52 -10.16
C ALA A 168 -8.56 14.55 -11.05
N SER A 169 -8.87 15.70 -10.47
CA SER A 169 -9.46 16.86 -11.13
C SER A 169 -8.52 18.05 -11.04
N TYR A 170 -8.34 18.74 -12.16
CA TYR A 170 -7.44 19.88 -12.29
C TYR A 170 -8.24 21.11 -12.65
N PHE A 171 -8.06 22.19 -11.91
CA PHE A 171 -8.75 23.47 -12.10
C PHE A 171 -7.72 24.57 -12.32
N ALA A 172 -7.64 25.08 -13.54
CA ALA A 172 -6.79 26.21 -13.86
C ALA A 172 -7.48 27.54 -13.48
N LYS A 173 -6.69 28.56 -13.19
CA LYS A 173 -7.17 29.88 -12.77
C LYS A 173 -8.00 30.59 -13.83
N ASP A 174 -7.74 30.32 -15.11
CA ASP A 174 -8.47 30.85 -16.27
C ASP A 174 -9.81 30.15 -16.55
N GLY A 175 -10.23 29.20 -15.68
CA GLY A 175 -11.45 28.42 -15.81
C GLY A 175 -11.29 27.09 -16.56
N GLY A 176 -10.08 26.73 -16.98
CA GLY A 176 -9.79 25.43 -17.55
C GLY A 176 -10.02 24.29 -16.52
N TYR A 177 -10.67 23.22 -16.98
CA TYR A 177 -10.96 22.04 -16.17
C TYR A 177 -10.52 20.76 -16.90
N LYS A 178 -9.90 19.84 -16.19
CA LYS A 178 -9.58 18.51 -16.68
C LYS A 178 -9.82 17.48 -15.59
N HIS A 179 -10.46 16.39 -15.96
CA HIS A 179 -10.65 15.20 -15.13
C HIS A 179 -9.86 14.05 -15.73
N THR A 180 -9.21 13.26 -14.90
CA THR A 180 -8.40 12.12 -15.33
C THR A 180 -8.62 10.97 -14.36
N SER A 181 -8.87 9.78 -14.91
CA SER A 181 -8.96 8.54 -14.18
C SER A 181 -7.85 7.58 -14.68
N PHE A 182 -7.26 6.85 -13.78
CA PHE A 182 -6.31 5.79 -14.06
C PHE A 182 -6.84 4.51 -13.44
N ASP A 183 -6.98 3.49 -14.29
CA ASP A 183 -7.34 2.15 -13.84
C ASP A 183 -6.07 1.44 -13.35
N GLY A 184 -6.16 0.77 -12.21
CA GLY A 184 -5.08 -0.03 -11.66
C GLY A 184 -4.89 -1.35 -12.39
N SER A 185 -3.82 -2.08 -12.07
CA SER A 185 -3.63 -3.44 -12.58
C SER A 185 -4.54 -4.41 -11.84
N ASP A 186 -5.35 -5.15 -12.57
CA ASP A 186 -6.36 -6.02 -11.99
C ASP A 186 -5.81 -7.35 -11.46
N THR A 187 -4.82 -7.94 -12.14
CA THR A 187 -4.29 -9.26 -11.78
C THR A 187 -2.80 -9.38 -12.05
N TRP A 188 -2.05 -9.94 -11.11
CA TRP A 188 -0.61 -10.21 -11.27
C TRP A 188 -0.18 -11.45 -10.49
N MET A 189 1.04 -11.92 -10.76
CA MET A 189 1.72 -13.00 -10.05
C MET A 189 2.98 -12.47 -9.36
N GLU A 190 3.31 -13.07 -8.22
CA GLU A 190 4.49 -12.78 -7.40
C GLU A 190 5.29 -14.03 -7.07
#